data_702f5f9c8f5cdc4b08b906daa4dec9b7
#
_entry.id   702f5f9c8f5cdc4b08b906daa4dec9b7
#
_cell.length_a   1.000
_cell.length_b   1.000
_cell.length_c   1.000
_cell.angle_alpha   90.00
_cell.angle_beta   90.00
_cell.angle_gamma   90.00
#
_symmetry.space_group_name_H-M   'P 1'
#
loop_
_entity.id
_entity.type
_entity.pdbx_description
1 polymer ?
#
loop_
_entity_poly.entity_id
_entity_poly.type
_entity_poly.pdbx_seq_one_letter_code
_entity_poly.pdbx_strand_id
1 'polypeptide(L)'
;MNLSALHPNLRVRIAVGFLQRLLDSMVMSFMAIYLAFEYGVAVAGVLVVTVMVLGVVGTLAGGHMSDARGRRRTLLLGETGVCLTFALMAVADSPAWHSPAIVYCGYLVNKFAASFAMPANDAMILDVTTPESRKLVYTINYWSINLALAFGALLGGFLYNGHFTLLLTLAAGGTVVIAAATYFLIAETKPEETEPEETERGQGEPRGSILRDFANGYRLVLQDRAFGRLLVAATLFMSIELQLINYIGVRLARDLPAQNLLSIGSWSVRVDGVEMLGILRAENTVLVVALALVAHLVLRRVPDRVRMYAGAGLFTAGYMVLAVSDTGWVLLVAALVLTVGELMDVPVRQALLADMVPAASRTRYMAVYNLNIRVALVVASLCITIGSVLPPWGMAALYGVFGLVIIWQYHAILTPSAARAELARA
;
A
#
# COMPACT_ATOMS: atom_id res chain seq x y z
N MET A 1 5.93 -19.92 -21.09
CA MET A 1 6.51 -20.69 -19.97
C MET A 1 5.35 -21.12 -19.07
N ASN A 2 5.21 -22.41 -18.77
CA ASN A 2 4.11 -22.92 -17.96
C ASN A 2 4.40 -22.72 -16.46
N LEU A 3 3.37 -22.48 -15.65
CA LEU A 3 3.44 -22.39 -14.18
C LEU A 3 4.14 -23.62 -13.55
N SER A 4 4.01 -24.79 -14.20
CA SER A 4 4.67 -26.03 -13.77
C SER A 4 6.21 -26.00 -13.86
N ALA A 5 6.76 -25.07 -14.65
CA ALA A 5 8.21 -24.90 -14.79
C ALA A 5 8.85 -24.02 -13.69
N LEU A 6 8.02 -23.37 -12.85
CA LEU A 6 8.51 -22.55 -11.74
C LEU A 6 8.96 -23.42 -10.57
N HIS A 7 9.95 -22.93 -9.82
CA HIS A 7 10.42 -23.60 -8.61
C HIS A 7 9.27 -23.92 -7.63
N PRO A 8 9.20 -25.10 -6.99
CA PRO A 8 8.10 -25.45 -6.07
C PRO A 8 7.82 -24.40 -5.00
N ASN A 9 8.86 -23.90 -4.31
CA ASN A 9 8.72 -22.85 -3.30
C ASN A 9 8.00 -21.61 -3.87
N LEU A 10 8.30 -21.24 -5.12
CA LEU A 10 7.72 -20.05 -5.73
C LEU A 10 6.22 -20.22 -6.02
N ARG A 11 5.80 -21.41 -6.49
CA ARG A 11 4.37 -21.73 -6.70
C ARG A 11 3.58 -21.65 -5.39
N VAL A 12 4.13 -22.25 -4.34
CA VAL A 12 3.52 -22.23 -2.99
C VAL A 12 3.48 -20.79 -2.48
N ARG A 13 4.56 -20.00 -2.62
CA ARG A 13 4.61 -18.61 -2.16
C ARG A 13 3.63 -17.68 -2.88
N ILE A 14 3.42 -17.87 -4.17
CA ILE A 14 2.40 -17.10 -4.92
C ILE A 14 1.00 -17.41 -4.38
N ALA A 15 0.66 -18.68 -4.18
CA ALA A 15 -0.65 -19.08 -3.67
C ALA A 15 -0.88 -18.61 -2.22
N VAL A 16 0.11 -18.81 -1.35
CA VAL A 16 0.11 -18.34 0.04
C VAL A 16 0.03 -16.81 0.09
N GLY A 17 0.81 -16.12 -0.74
CA GLY A 17 0.81 -14.66 -0.83
C GLY A 17 -0.53 -14.10 -1.30
N PHE A 18 -1.22 -14.78 -2.24
CA PHE A 18 -2.58 -14.44 -2.63
C PHE A 18 -3.55 -14.53 -1.44
N LEU A 19 -3.56 -15.67 -0.76
CA LEU A 19 -4.45 -15.90 0.38
C LEU A 19 -4.16 -14.89 1.51
N GLN A 20 -2.88 -14.65 1.82
CA GLN A 20 -2.48 -13.70 2.85
C GLN A 20 -2.99 -12.28 2.56
N ARG A 21 -2.82 -11.80 1.33
CA ARG A 21 -3.31 -10.46 0.92
C ARG A 21 -4.82 -10.37 0.88
N LEU A 22 -5.50 -11.45 0.50
CA LEU A 22 -6.96 -11.52 0.52
C LEU A 22 -7.48 -11.38 1.95
N LEU A 23 -6.94 -12.15 2.90
CA LEU A 23 -7.34 -12.08 4.30
C LEU A 23 -6.98 -10.73 4.94
N ASP A 24 -5.80 -10.20 4.65
CA ASP A 24 -5.38 -8.87 5.10
C ASP A 24 -6.33 -7.79 4.56
N SER A 25 -6.63 -7.79 3.27
CA SER A 25 -7.56 -6.83 2.66
C SER A 25 -8.99 -6.95 3.21
N MET A 26 -9.42 -8.18 3.49
CA MET A 26 -10.75 -8.47 4.02
C MET A 26 -10.99 -7.88 5.41
N VAL A 27 -9.96 -7.80 6.27
CA VAL A 27 -10.07 -7.31 7.65
C VAL A 27 -9.45 -5.93 7.81
N MET A 28 -8.18 -5.77 7.43
CA MET A 28 -7.38 -4.58 7.78
C MET A 28 -7.87 -3.31 7.09
N SER A 29 -8.56 -3.44 5.96
CA SER A 29 -9.17 -2.30 5.26
C SER A 29 -10.26 -1.61 6.05
N PHE A 30 -10.86 -2.31 6.99
CA PHE A 30 -12.00 -1.85 7.79
C PHE A 30 -11.62 -1.52 9.24
N MET A 31 -10.38 -1.75 9.66
CA MET A 31 -9.93 -1.48 11.02
C MET A 31 -10.01 0.01 11.40
N ALA A 32 -9.80 0.93 10.46
CA ALA A 32 -9.98 2.35 10.72
C ALA A 32 -11.44 2.68 11.05
N ILE A 33 -12.39 2.02 10.37
CA ILE A 33 -13.83 2.13 10.62
C ILE A 33 -14.15 1.56 12.02
N TYR A 34 -13.67 0.35 12.33
CA TYR A 34 -13.83 -0.27 13.63
C TYR A 34 -13.38 0.66 14.76
N LEU A 35 -12.15 1.19 14.66
CA LEU A 35 -11.60 2.10 15.65
C LEU A 35 -12.40 3.41 15.77
N ALA A 36 -12.94 3.91 14.64
CA ALA A 36 -13.74 5.12 14.65
C ALA A 36 -15.11 4.91 15.34
N PHE A 37 -15.71 3.74 15.22
CA PHE A 37 -16.95 3.39 15.93
C PHE A 37 -16.71 3.18 17.43
N GLU A 38 -15.62 2.49 17.80
CA GLU A 38 -15.33 2.14 19.20
C GLU A 38 -14.74 3.30 20.02
N TYR A 39 -13.87 4.10 19.43
CA TYR A 39 -13.10 5.14 20.14
C TYR A 39 -13.40 6.57 19.65
N GLY A 40 -14.24 6.70 18.65
CA GLY A 40 -14.50 7.98 17.98
C GLY A 40 -13.44 8.34 16.94
N VAL A 41 -13.85 9.15 15.95
CA VAL A 41 -13.06 9.49 14.77
C VAL A 41 -11.75 10.20 15.11
N ALA A 42 -11.78 11.10 16.10
CA ALA A 42 -10.60 11.86 16.52
C ALA A 42 -9.48 10.96 17.04
N VAL A 43 -9.84 9.95 17.83
CA VAL A 43 -8.89 9.01 18.44
C VAL A 43 -8.43 7.96 17.42
N ALA A 44 -9.34 7.49 16.56
CA ALA A 44 -9.05 6.46 15.56
C ALA A 44 -7.85 6.79 14.69
N GLY A 45 -7.72 8.03 14.22
CA GLY A 45 -6.59 8.45 13.41
C GLY A 45 -5.25 8.31 14.14
N VAL A 46 -5.19 8.70 15.41
CA VAL A 46 -3.98 8.55 16.25
C VAL A 46 -3.66 7.07 16.46
N LEU A 47 -4.68 6.24 16.75
CA LEU A 47 -4.50 4.81 16.93
C LEU A 47 -3.97 4.13 15.65
N VAL A 48 -4.45 4.53 14.48
CA VAL A 48 -3.94 4.02 13.19
C VAL A 48 -2.49 4.44 12.96
N VAL A 49 -2.09 5.67 13.32
CA VAL A 49 -0.67 6.11 13.25
C VAL A 49 0.23 5.20 14.08
N THR A 50 -0.16 4.86 15.33
CA THR A 50 0.66 3.97 16.17
C THR A 50 0.83 2.58 15.57
N VAL A 51 -0.21 2.04 14.92
CA VAL A 51 -0.15 0.78 14.19
C VAL A 51 0.86 0.87 13.03
N MET A 52 0.86 1.99 12.28
CA MET A 52 1.78 2.19 11.15
C MET A 52 3.23 2.30 11.62
N VAL A 53 3.48 3.03 12.71
CA VAL A 53 4.83 3.14 13.31
C VAL A 53 5.35 1.77 13.76
N LEU A 54 4.50 0.98 14.41
CA LEU A 54 4.88 -0.36 14.86
C LEU A 54 5.15 -1.30 13.68
N GLY A 55 4.45 -1.14 12.57
CA GLY A 55 4.74 -1.84 11.32
C GLY A 55 6.14 -1.54 10.77
N VAL A 56 6.61 -0.28 10.86
CA VAL A 56 7.99 0.07 10.47
C VAL A 56 9.01 -0.65 11.33
N VAL A 57 8.80 -0.65 12.65
CA VAL A 57 9.66 -1.38 13.61
C VAL A 57 9.67 -2.87 13.27
N GLY A 58 8.51 -3.46 12.97
CA GLY A 58 8.39 -4.84 12.54
C GLY A 58 9.21 -5.15 11.28
N THR A 59 9.14 -4.30 10.26
CA THR A 59 9.91 -4.47 9.01
C THR A 59 11.43 -4.49 9.28
N LEU A 60 11.93 -3.55 10.11
CA LEU A 60 13.35 -3.47 10.44
C LEU A 60 13.81 -4.70 11.24
N ALA A 61 13.04 -5.09 12.24
CA ALA A 61 13.34 -6.27 13.05
C ALA A 61 13.30 -7.56 12.21
N GLY A 62 12.33 -7.68 11.32
CA GLY A 62 12.17 -8.83 10.42
C GLY A 62 13.30 -8.95 9.41
N GLY A 63 13.75 -7.84 8.83
CA GLY A 63 14.90 -7.82 7.93
C GLY A 63 16.15 -8.35 8.63
N HIS A 64 16.48 -7.78 9.79
CA HIS A 64 17.64 -8.23 10.59
C HIS A 64 17.55 -9.73 10.99
N MET A 65 16.37 -10.16 11.43
CA MET A 65 16.15 -11.56 11.82
C MET A 65 16.26 -12.51 10.63
N SER A 66 15.74 -12.12 9.49
CA SER A 66 15.79 -12.89 8.23
C SER A 66 17.23 -13.14 7.79
N ASP A 67 18.07 -12.10 7.85
CA ASP A 67 19.48 -12.21 7.50
C ASP A 67 20.27 -13.03 8.55
N ALA A 68 19.96 -12.86 9.85
CA ALA A 68 20.67 -13.54 10.92
C ALA A 68 20.30 -15.03 11.04
N ARG A 69 18.99 -15.35 11.06
CA ARG A 69 18.48 -16.69 11.45
C ARG A 69 17.79 -17.46 10.33
N GLY A 70 17.76 -16.91 9.13
CA GLY A 70 17.16 -17.55 7.96
C GLY A 70 15.75 -17.03 7.65
N ARG A 71 15.37 -17.18 6.40
CA ARG A 71 14.15 -16.61 5.84
C ARG A 71 12.91 -17.38 6.26
N ARG A 72 12.96 -18.70 6.21
CA ARG A 72 11.83 -19.56 6.59
C ARG A 72 11.45 -19.40 8.05
N ARG A 73 12.43 -19.31 8.97
CA ARG A 73 12.15 -19.12 10.42
C ARG A 73 11.49 -17.78 10.69
N THR A 74 12.01 -16.70 10.10
CA THR A 74 11.44 -15.35 10.24
C THR A 74 10.01 -15.29 9.71
N LEU A 75 9.76 -15.91 8.56
CA LEU A 75 8.46 -15.99 7.94
C LEU A 75 7.45 -16.75 8.83
N LEU A 76 7.81 -17.94 9.32
CA LEU A 76 6.95 -18.75 10.20
C LEU A 76 6.63 -18.03 11.51
N LEU A 77 7.59 -17.35 12.13
CA LEU A 77 7.35 -16.57 13.34
C LEU A 77 6.34 -15.45 13.08
N GLY A 78 6.50 -14.70 11.99
CA GLY A 78 5.56 -13.64 11.62
C GLY A 78 4.16 -14.18 11.29
N GLU A 79 4.06 -15.23 10.47
CA GLU A 79 2.79 -15.86 10.10
C GLU A 79 2.07 -16.47 11.33
N THR A 80 2.81 -17.08 12.25
CA THR A 80 2.26 -17.57 13.53
C THR A 80 1.74 -16.41 14.39
N GLY A 81 2.50 -15.31 14.46
CA GLY A 81 2.07 -14.10 15.16
C GLY A 81 0.78 -13.53 14.57
N VAL A 82 0.67 -13.46 13.25
CA VAL A 82 -0.55 -13.02 12.55
C VAL A 82 -1.72 -13.95 12.85
N CYS A 83 -1.51 -15.26 12.84
CA CYS A 83 -2.54 -16.25 13.16
C CYS A 83 -3.07 -16.09 14.59
N LEU A 84 -2.17 -16.04 15.58
CA LEU A 84 -2.53 -15.88 16.98
C LEU A 84 -3.27 -14.57 17.26
N THR A 85 -2.86 -13.49 16.59
CA THR A 85 -3.51 -12.18 16.77
C THR A 85 -4.89 -12.13 16.12
N PHE A 86 -5.12 -12.71 14.95
CA PHE A 86 -6.47 -12.82 14.39
C PHE A 86 -7.37 -13.68 15.28
N ALA A 87 -6.87 -14.79 15.82
CA ALA A 87 -7.63 -15.61 16.76
C ALA A 87 -7.97 -14.83 18.05
N LEU A 88 -7.00 -14.09 18.61
CA LEU A 88 -7.21 -13.23 19.76
C LEU A 88 -8.27 -12.16 19.48
N MET A 89 -8.17 -11.48 18.33
CA MET A 89 -9.12 -10.45 17.92
C MET A 89 -10.54 -11.04 17.75
N ALA A 90 -10.65 -12.23 17.15
CA ALA A 90 -11.94 -12.91 16.95
C ALA A 90 -12.61 -13.25 18.30
N VAL A 91 -11.83 -13.74 19.26
CA VAL A 91 -12.34 -14.04 20.61
C VAL A 91 -12.71 -12.74 21.35
N ALA A 92 -11.88 -11.70 21.23
CA ALA A 92 -12.09 -10.43 21.91
C ALA A 92 -13.26 -9.62 21.31
N ASP A 93 -13.62 -9.85 20.06
CA ASP A 93 -14.78 -9.22 19.40
C ASP A 93 -16.06 -10.05 19.54
N SER A 94 -15.97 -11.25 20.11
CA SER A 94 -17.12 -12.12 20.24
C SER A 94 -18.20 -11.53 21.16
N PRO A 95 -19.50 -11.86 20.97
CA PRO A 95 -20.57 -11.38 21.84
C PRO A 95 -20.39 -11.73 23.31
N ALA A 96 -19.60 -12.77 23.62
CA ALA A 96 -19.33 -13.20 24.98
C ALA A 96 -18.26 -12.33 25.69
N TRP A 97 -17.39 -11.66 24.93
CA TRP A 97 -16.26 -10.91 25.54
C TRP A 97 -15.94 -9.61 24.83
N HIS A 98 -16.86 -8.91 24.30
CA HIS A 98 -16.62 -7.69 23.53
C HIS A 98 -15.64 -6.72 24.22
N SER A 99 -14.39 -6.67 23.72
CA SER A 99 -13.30 -5.85 24.24
C SER A 99 -12.51 -5.14 23.12
N PRO A 100 -12.92 -3.93 22.73
CA PRO A 100 -12.25 -3.14 21.70
C PRO A 100 -10.76 -2.89 21.99
N ALA A 101 -10.39 -2.79 23.27
CA ALA A 101 -8.99 -2.60 23.67
C ALA A 101 -8.12 -3.80 23.31
N ILE A 102 -8.61 -5.02 23.51
CA ILE A 102 -7.87 -6.24 23.13
C ILE A 102 -7.84 -6.38 21.62
N VAL A 103 -8.91 -6.06 20.91
CA VAL A 103 -8.91 -6.03 19.43
C VAL A 103 -7.86 -5.05 18.92
N TYR A 104 -7.76 -3.85 19.49
CA TYR A 104 -6.73 -2.89 19.12
C TYR A 104 -5.31 -3.37 19.44
N CYS A 105 -5.06 -3.93 20.61
CA CYS A 105 -3.76 -4.53 20.94
C CYS A 105 -3.42 -5.68 19.98
N GLY A 106 -4.40 -6.53 19.65
CA GLY A 106 -4.27 -7.57 18.63
C GLY A 106 -3.90 -6.99 17.27
N TYR A 107 -4.54 -5.90 16.84
CA TYR A 107 -4.23 -5.20 15.60
C TYR A 107 -2.82 -4.62 15.57
N LEU A 108 -2.35 -4.03 16.66
CA LEU A 108 -0.96 -3.55 16.80
C LEU A 108 0.05 -4.68 16.59
N VAL A 109 -0.13 -5.79 17.31
CA VAL A 109 0.77 -6.94 17.23
C VAL A 109 0.66 -7.65 15.87
N ASN A 110 -0.55 -7.73 15.30
CA ASN A 110 -0.78 -8.26 13.96
C ASN A 110 0.03 -7.48 12.92
N LYS A 111 -0.05 -6.15 12.96
CA LYS A 111 0.69 -5.29 12.01
C LYS A 111 2.19 -5.45 12.16
N PHE A 112 2.68 -5.54 13.39
CA PHE A 112 4.09 -5.83 13.66
C PHE A 112 4.49 -7.18 13.06
N ALA A 113 3.74 -8.25 13.34
CA ALA A 113 4.04 -9.61 12.90
C ALA A 113 3.99 -9.75 11.37
N ALA A 114 2.98 -9.17 10.72
CA ALA A 114 2.87 -9.14 9.26
C ALA A 114 4.04 -8.37 8.61
N SER A 115 4.38 -7.20 9.16
CA SER A 115 5.50 -6.39 8.68
C SER A 115 6.87 -7.06 8.95
N PHE A 116 6.98 -7.82 10.03
CA PHE A 116 8.17 -8.61 10.36
C PHE A 116 8.40 -9.76 9.36
N ALA A 117 7.35 -10.41 8.88
CA ALA A 117 7.44 -11.47 7.87
C ALA A 117 7.81 -10.97 6.47
N MET A 118 7.45 -9.71 6.16
CA MET A 118 7.51 -9.17 4.80
C MET A 118 8.91 -9.21 4.16
N PRO A 119 10.02 -8.76 4.80
CA PRO A 119 11.35 -8.82 4.19
C PRO A 119 11.81 -10.23 3.87
N ALA A 120 11.49 -11.19 4.75
CA ALA A 120 11.82 -12.60 4.54
C ALA A 120 11.07 -13.17 3.33
N ASN A 121 9.79 -12.81 3.15
CA ASN A 121 8.99 -13.19 2.01
C ASN A 121 9.57 -12.66 0.69
N ASP A 122 9.92 -11.38 0.66
CA ASP A 122 10.42 -10.72 -0.55
C ASP A 122 11.81 -11.28 -0.94
N ALA A 123 12.67 -11.48 0.03
CA ALA A 123 13.98 -12.11 -0.17
C ALA A 123 13.84 -13.54 -0.69
N MET A 124 12.96 -14.36 -0.12
CA MET A 124 12.72 -15.73 -0.55
C MET A 124 12.24 -15.83 -2.00
N ILE A 125 11.38 -14.91 -2.44
CA ILE A 125 10.94 -14.83 -3.85
C ILE A 125 12.12 -14.51 -4.76
N LEU A 126 12.98 -13.57 -4.36
CA LEU A 126 14.16 -13.19 -5.14
C LEU A 126 15.18 -14.32 -5.25
N ASP A 127 15.44 -15.06 -4.17
CA ASP A 127 16.44 -16.14 -4.13
C ASP A 127 16.15 -17.28 -5.12
N VAL A 128 14.86 -17.59 -5.32
CA VAL A 128 14.44 -18.70 -6.20
C VAL A 128 14.04 -18.23 -7.60
N THR A 129 14.17 -16.94 -7.91
CA THR A 129 13.78 -16.34 -9.19
C THR A 129 14.99 -16.16 -10.10
N THR A 130 15.02 -16.87 -11.24
CA THR A 130 16.03 -16.69 -12.28
C THR A 130 15.76 -15.47 -13.15
N PRO A 131 16.77 -14.89 -13.86
CA PRO A 131 16.56 -13.77 -14.78
C PRO A 131 15.45 -14.03 -15.81
N GLU A 132 15.35 -15.27 -16.33
CA GLU A 132 14.38 -15.69 -17.35
C GLU A 132 12.95 -15.77 -16.79
N SER A 133 12.80 -16.23 -15.55
CA SER A 133 11.50 -16.38 -14.87
C SER A 133 11.01 -15.08 -14.22
N ARG A 134 11.90 -14.13 -13.97
CA ARG A 134 11.65 -12.90 -13.18
C ARG A 134 10.45 -12.11 -13.70
N LYS A 135 10.39 -11.85 -15.01
CA LYS A 135 9.27 -11.10 -15.61
C LYS A 135 7.92 -11.80 -15.39
N LEU A 136 7.88 -13.12 -15.60
CA LEU A 136 6.64 -13.91 -15.38
C LEU A 136 6.23 -13.88 -13.91
N VAL A 137 7.16 -14.10 -12.99
CA VAL A 137 6.90 -14.11 -11.54
C VAL A 137 6.33 -12.78 -11.07
N TYR A 138 6.96 -11.66 -11.45
CA TYR A 138 6.46 -10.33 -11.08
C TYR A 138 5.09 -10.05 -11.72
N THR A 139 4.84 -10.48 -12.94
CA THR A 139 3.53 -10.34 -13.59
C THR A 139 2.46 -11.12 -12.83
N ILE A 140 2.70 -12.39 -12.52
CA ILE A 140 1.76 -13.23 -11.78
C ILE A 140 1.51 -12.64 -10.38
N ASN A 141 2.56 -12.20 -9.68
CA ASN A 141 2.46 -11.60 -8.37
C ASN A 141 1.63 -10.30 -8.43
N TYR A 142 1.83 -9.46 -9.42
CA TYR A 142 1.04 -8.24 -9.63
C TYR A 142 -0.46 -8.54 -9.79
N TRP A 143 -0.80 -9.50 -10.67
CA TRP A 143 -2.19 -9.92 -10.86
C TRP A 143 -2.79 -10.53 -9.58
N SER A 144 -2.01 -11.39 -8.92
CA SER A 144 -2.39 -12.04 -7.67
C SER A 144 -2.71 -11.03 -6.57
N ILE A 145 -1.86 -9.99 -6.42
CA ILE A 145 -2.07 -8.92 -5.43
C ILE A 145 -3.37 -8.18 -5.72
N ASN A 146 -3.56 -7.71 -6.96
CA ASN A 146 -4.73 -6.90 -7.30
C ASN A 146 -6.03 -7.69 -7.14
N LEU A 147 -6.03 -8.96 -7.58
CA LEU A 147 -7.18 -9.83 -7.43
C LEU A 147 -7.51 -10.09 -5.95
N ALA A 148 -6.49 -10.36 -5.12
CA ALA A 148 -6.66 -10.56 -3.69
C ALA A 148 -7.20 -9.29 -2.99
N LEU A 149 -6.70 -8.13 -3.35
CA LEU A 149 -7.17 -6.84 -2.81
C LEU A 149 -8.62 -6.56 -3.18
N ALA A 150 -9.02 -6.82 -4.44
CA ALA A 150 -10.39 -6.61 -4.90
C ALA A 150 -11.38 -7.56 -4.19
N PHE A 151 -11.10 -8.86 -4.22
CA PHE A 151 -11.98 -9.84 -3.56
C PHE A 151 -12.01 -9.69 -2.04
N GLY A 152 -10.84 -9.42 -1.43
CA GLY A 152 -10.77 -9.19 0.01
C GLY A 152 -11.58 -7.96 0.43
N ALA A 153 -11.50 -6.85 -0.31
CA ALA A 153 -12.26 -5.65 -0.02
C ALA A 153 -13.78 -5.86 -0.19
N LEU A 154 -14.21 -6.59 -1.23
CA LEU A 154 -15.62 -6.95 -1.41
C LEU A 154 -16.13 -7.82 -0.27
N LEU A 155 -15.46 -8.94 0.00
CA LEU A 155 -15.84 -9.86 1.08
C LEU A 155 -15.88 -9.13 2.43
N GLY A 156 -14.86 -8.31 2.71
CA GLY A 156 -14.80 -7.51 3.92
C GLY A 156 -15.96 -6.53 4.02
N GLY A 157 -16.26 -5.78 2.97
CA GLY A 157 -17.34 -4.81 2.93
C GLY A 157 -18.71 -5.42 3.20
N PHE A 158 -19.03 -6.51 2.52
CA PHE A 158 -20.35 -7.17 2.66
C PHE A 158 -20.49 -7.98 3.96
N LEU A 159 -19.39 -8.46 4.54
CA LEU A 159 -19.42 -9.25 5.78
C LEU A 159 -19.13 -8.43 7.04
N TYR A 160 -18.67 -7.18 6.92
CA TYR A 160 -18.31 -6.36 8.08
C TYR A 160 -19.49 -6.12 9.00
N ASN A 161 -20.63 -5.68 8.46
CA ASN A 161 -21.80 -5.35 9.24
C ASN A 161 -22.47 -6.62 9.81
N GLY A 162 -22.50 -6.74 11.12
CA GLY A 162 -23.10 -7.86 11.84
C GLY A 162 -22.28 -9.16 11.85
N HIS A 163 -21.17 -9.26 11.09
CA HIS A 163 -20.36 -10.47 10.97
C HIS A 163 -18.85 -10.23 11.13
N PHE A 164 -18.44 -9.14 11.80
CA PHE A 164 -17.03 -8.80 11.93
C PHE A 164 -16.23 -9.88 12.68
N THR A 165 -16.79 -10.48 13.73
CA THR A 165 -16.21 -11.66 14.40
C THR A 165 -16.01 -12.84 13.45
N LEU A 166 -16.94 -13.05 12.50
CA LEU A 166 -16.78 -14.10 11.46
C LEU A 166 -15.61 -13.77 10.54
N LEU A 167 -15.46 -12.51 10.10
CA LEU A 167 -14.31 -12.08 9.30
C LEU A 167 -12.98 -12.39 9.99
N LEU A 168 -12.88 -12.05 11.28
CA LEU A 168 -11.69 -12.32 12.09
C LEU A 168 -11.43 -13.83 12.24
N THR A 169 -12.50 -14.62 12.41
CA THR A 169 -12.41 -16.08 12.52
C THR A 169 -11.97 -16.72 11.20
N LEU A 170 -12.51 -16.28 10.08
CA LEU A 170 -12.09 -16.72 8.74
C LEU A 170 -10.63 -16.36 8.46
N ALA A 171 -10.22 -15.14 8.87
CA ALA A 171 -8.82 -14.71 8.76
C ALA A 171 -7.91 -15.59 9.63
N ALA A 172 -8.28 -15.87 10.87
CA ALA A 172 -7.53 -16.78 11.74
C ALA A 172 -7.39 -18.18 11.13
N GLY A 173 -8.51 -18.77 10.65
CA GLY A 173 -8.48 -20.08 10.00
C GLY A 173 -7.64 -20.11 8.73
N GLY A 174 -7.76 -19.08 7.89
CA GLY A 174 -6.95 -18.95 6.68
C GLY A 174 -5.46 -18.78 6.97
N THR A 175 -5.10 -18.06 8.03
CA THR A 175 -3.67 -17.90 8.44
C THR A 175 -3.09 -19.18 9.04
N VAL A 176 -3.90 -20.06 9.66
CA VAL A 176 -3.46 -21.42 10.01
C VAL A 176 -3.04 -22.19 8.76
N VAL A 177 -3.86 -22.14 7.70
CA VAL A 177 -3.54 -22.79 6.42
C VAL A 177 -2.25 -22.23 5.81
N ILE A 178 -2.06 -20.90 5.88
CA ILE A 178 -0.82 -20.22 5.43
C ILE A 178 0.39 -20.74 6.20
N ALA A 179 0.34 -20.69 7.53
CA ALA A 179 1.45 -21.15 8.38
C ALA A 179 1.76 -22.65 8.18
N ALA A 180 0.74 -23.48 8.05
CA ALA A 180 0.89 -24.89 7.73
C ALA A 180 1.53 -25.11 6.35
N ALA A 181 1.07 -24.42 5.32
CA ALA A 181 1.65 -24.48 3.97
C ALA A 181 3.12 -24.04 3.98
N THR A 182 3.45 -22.96 4.69
CA THR A 182 4.84 -22.50 4.86
C THR A 182 5.67 -23.53 5.61
N TYR A 183 5.13 -24.14 6.67
CA TYR A 183 5.85 -25.13 7.47
C TYR A 183 6.14 -26.41 6.69
N PHE A 184 5.17 -26.95 5.96
CA PHE A 184 5.31 -28.26 5.30
C PHE A 184 5.87 -28.19 3.88
N LEU A 185 5.62 -27.09 3.14
CA LEU A 185 5.87 -27.01 1.70
C LEU A 185 7.01 -26.08 1.32
N ILE A 186 7.50 -25.21 2.22
CA ILE A 186 8.54 -24.25 1.91
C ILE A 186 9.86 -24.64 2.57
N ALA A 187 10.89 -24.81 1.75
CA ALA A 187 12.26 -25.03 2.20
C ALA A 187 12.98 -23.68 2.48
N GLU A 188 14.03 -23.72 3.31
CA GLU A 188 14.89 -22.56 3.53
C GLU A 188 15.60 -22.17 2.21
N THR A 189 15.70 -20.88 1.96
CA THR A 189 16.34 -20.35 0.74
C THR A 189 17.55 -19.45 1.03
N LYS A 190 17.86 -19.22 2.33
CA LYS A 190 19.07 -18.49 2.66
C LYS A 190 20.26 -19.27 2.06
N PRO A 191 21.11 -18.65 1.20
CA PRO A 191 22.32 -19.29 0.73
C PRO A 191 23.17 -19.73 1.92
N GLU A 192 23.68 -20.96 1.88
CA GLU A 192 24.74 -21.37 2.81
C GLU A 192 25.88 -20.38 2.63
N GLU A 193 26.29 -19.74 3.72
CA GLU A 193 27.50 -18.91 3.70
C GLU A 193 28.66 -19.85 3.32
N THR A 194 29.03 -19.88 2.04
CA THR A 194 30.38 -20.20 1.67
C THR A 194 31.23 -19.24 2.48
N GLU A 195 32.15 -19.77 3.31
CA GLU A 195 33.08 -18.99 4.13
C GLU A 195 33.48 -17.75 3.33
N PRO A 196 33.43 -16.55 3.92
CA PRO A 196 33.79 -15.36 3.17
C PRO A 196 35.17 -15.66 2.62
N GLU A 197 35.30 -15.74 1.28
CA GLU A 197 36.58 -15.43 0.67
C GLU A 197 37.03 -14.16 1.37
N GLU A 198 38.15 -14.23 2.07
CA GLU A 198 38.85 -13.09 2.62
C GLU A 198 39.24 -12.18 1.44
N THR A 199 38.21 -11.62 0.81
CA THR A 199 38.38 -10.50 -0.11
C THR A 199 38.80 -9.36 0.79
N GLU A 200 40.11 -9.19 0.85
CA GLU A 200 40.89 -8.06 1.38
C GLU A 200 39.96 -6.91 1.83
N ARG A 201 39.51 -6.98 3.07
CA ARG A 201 39.07 -5.77 3.79
C ARG A 201 40.31 -4.93 3.87
N GLY A 202 40.43 -4.02 2.92
CA GLY A 202 41.48 -3.01 2.94
C GLY A 202 41.59 -2.47 4.37
N GLN A 203 42.71 -2.80 4.97
CA GLN A 203 43.08 -2.34 6.29
C GLN A 203 43.03 -0.82 6.28
N GLY A 204 42.18 -0.24 7.13
CA GLY A 204 42.50 1.06 7.64
C GLY A 204 41.68 2.26 7.21
N GLU A 205 40.36 2.12 6.89
CA GLU A 205 39.54 3.33 6.89
C GLU A 205 38.90 3.53 8.28
N PRO A 206 39.08 4.67 8.94
CA PRO A 206 38.52 4.94 10.26
C PRO A 206 36.98 4.92 10.18
N ARG A 207 36.33 4.23 11.11
CA ARG A 207 34.84 4.15 11.24
C ARG A 207 34.14 5.52 11.17
N GLY A 208 34.86 6.61 11.39
CA GLY A 208 34.37 7.97 11.22
C GLY A 208 34.16 8.41 9.77
N SER A 209 34.88 7.82 8.80
CA SER A 209 34.71 8.14 7.38
C SER A 209 33.43 7.53 6.80
N ILE A 210 33.11 6.29 7.17
CA ILE A 210 31.93 5.55 6.66
C ILE A 210 30.61 6.27 7.03
N LEU A 211 30.49 6.71 8.29
CA LEU A 211 29.31 7.47 8.74
C LEU A 211 29.22 8.84 8.07
N ARG A 212 30.36 9.47 7.84
CA ARG A 212 30.44 10.77 7.17
C ARG A 212 30.11 10.66 5.69
N ASP A 213 30.60 9.62 5.03
CA ASP A 213 30.30 9.34 3.61
C ASP A 213 28.85 8.90 3.41
N PHE A 214 28.31 8.13 4.37
CA PHE A 214 26.89 7.81 4.44
C PHE A 214 26.05 9.10 4.58
N ALA A 215 26.34 9.93 5.55
CA ALA A 215 25.63 11.19 5.78
C ALA A 215 25.75 12.16 4.59
N ASN A 216 26.94 12.27 3.99
CA ASN A 216 27.18 13.10 2.81
C ASN A 216 26.42 12.57 1.59
N GLY A 217 26.34 11.25 1.41
CA GLY A 217 25.58 10.64 0.33
C GLY A 217 24.09 10.94 0.41
N TYR A 218 23.48 10.88 1.60
CA TYR A 218 22.07 11.24 1.79
C TYR A 218 21.84 12.75 1.70
N ARG A 219 22.79 13.56 2.17
CA ARG A 219 22.75 15.03 2.02
C ARG A 219 22.69 15.43 0.55
N LEU A 220 23.43 14.78 -0.33
CA LEU A 220 23.40 15.02 -1.77
C LEU A 220 22.00 14.77 -2.35
N VAL A 221 21.37 13.66 -1.97
CA VAL A 221 19.99 13.32 -2.41
C VAL A 221 18.98 14.36 -1.93
N LEU A 222 19.11 14.81 -0.67
CA LEU A 222 18.22 15.83 -0.09
C LEU A 222 18.45 17.23 -0.66
N GLN A 223 19.61 17.50 -1.25
CA GLN A 223 19.93 18.76 -1.93
C GLN A 223 19.45 18.81 -3.37
N ASP A 224 19.11 17.67 -3.96
CA ASP A 224 18.54 17.60 -5.31
C ASP A 224 17.10 18.15 -5.30
N ARG A 225 16.98 19.40 -5.73
CA ARG A 225 15.70 20.11 -5.72
C ARG A 225 14.66 19.48 -6.65
N ALA A 226 15.08 18.92 -7.78
CA ALA A 226 14.17 18.31 -8.73
C ALA A 226 13.61 16.99 -8.17
N PHE A 227 14.49 16.16 -7.60
CA PHE A 227 14.10 14.93 -6.91
C PHE A 227 13.23 15.24 -5.67
N GLY A 228 13.59 16.24 -4.86
CA GLY A 228 12.80 16.65 -3.69
C GLY A 228 11.38 17.08 -4.05
N ARG A 229 11.21 17.80 -5.17
CA ARG A 229 9.88 18.18 -5.70
C ARG A 229 9.07 16.94 -6.14
N LEU A 230 9.72 16.01 -6.84
CA LEU A 230 9.07 14.74 -7.23
C LEU A 230 8.67 13.93 -6.01
N LEU A 231 9.50 13.88 -4.99
CA LEU A 231 9.22 13.19 -3.71
C LEU A 231 8.00 13.79 -3.00
N VAL A 232 7.90 15.13 -2.93
CA VAL A 232 6.72 15.82 -2.35
C VAL A 232 5.47 15.50 -3.15
N ALA A 233 5.51 15.60 -4.49
CA ALA A 233 4.37 15.28 -5.35
C ALA A 233 3.93 13.82 -5.17
N ALA A 234 4.87 12.87 -5.17
CA ALA A 234 4.58 11.45 -4.97
C ALA A 234 3.99 11.16 -3.58
N THR A 235 4.50 11.82 -2.54
CA THR A 235 4.00 11.68 -1.15
C THR A 235 2.57 12.18 -1.03
N LEU A 236 2.27 13.36 -1.58
CA LEU A 236 0.91 13.92 -1.53
C LEU A 236 -0.07 13.10 -2.39
N PHE A 237 0.36 12.63 -3.57
CA PHE A 237 -0.47 11.75 -4.40
C PHE A 237 -0.84 10.48 -3.64
N MET A 238 0.13 9.78 -3.05
CA MET A 238 -0.07 8.60 -2.23
C MET A 238 -0.91 8.91 -0.98
N SER A 239 -0.76 10.11 -0.38
CA SER A 239 -1.57 10.54 0.76
C SER A 239 -3.05 10.70 0.41
N ILE A 240 -3.36 11.16 -0.81
CA ILE A 240 -4.73 11.23 -1.33
C ILE A 240 -5.26 9.82 -1.61
N GLU A 241 -4.47 8.96 -2.25
CA GLU A 241 -4.84 7.57 -2.57
C GLU A 241 -5.25 6.78 -1.33
N LEU A 242 -4.49 6.91 -0.27
CA LEU A 242 -4.74 6.23 1.00
C LEU A 242 -5.99 6.75 1.75
N GLN A 243 -6.61 7.86 1.31
CA GLN A 243 -7.83 8.36 1.96
C GLN A 243 -9.02 7.42 1.79
N LEU A 244 -9.06 6.63 0.73
CA LEU A 244 -10.15 5.70 0.49
C LEU A 244 -10.33 4.71 1.66
N ILE A 245 -9.24 4.23 2.23
CA ILE A 245 -9.26 3.29 3.37
C ILE A 245 -9.11 3.98 4.74
N ASN A 246 -8.91 5.30 4.75
CA ASN A 246 -8.78 6.09 5.96
C ASN A 246 -10.01 7.00 6.14
N TYR A 247 -9.89 8.29 5.93
CA TYR A 247 -10.98 9.25 6.18
C TYR A 247 -12.24 8.94 5.36
N ILE A 248 -12.11 8.68 4.05
CA ILE A 248 -13.29 8.43 3.18
C ILE A 248 -14.01 7.17 3.64
N GLY A 249 -13.28 6.09 3.95
CA GLY A 249 -13.88 4.86 4.46
C GLY A 249 -14.66 5.08 5.76
N VAL A 250 -14.09 5.81 6.71
CA VAL A 250 -14.75 6.15 7.97
C VAL A 250 -15.98 7.05 7.75
N ARG A 251 -15.84 8.05 6.86
CA ARG A 251 -16.97 8.93 6.50
C ARG A 251 -18.11 8.15 5.85
N LEU A 252 -17.82 7.32 4.85
CA LEU A 252 -18.84 6.50 4.20
C LEU A 252 -19.57 5.59 5.19
N ALA A 253 -18.83 4.91 6.06
CA ALA A 253 -19.40 4.03 7.07
C ALA A 253 -20.35 4.75 8.05
N ARG A 254 -20.07 6.04 8.34
CA ARG A 254 -20.89 6.83 9.28
C ARG A 254 -22.05 7.55 8.62
N ASP A 255 -21.79 8.15 7.46
CA ASP A 255 -22.65 9.22 6.92
C ASP A 255 -23.42 8.74 5.67
N LEU A 256 -22.98 7.68 4.97
CA LEU A 256 -23.68 7.20 3.78
C LEU A 256 -24.93 6.39 4.16
N PRO A 257 -26.14 6.87 3.88
CA PRO A 257 -27.35 6.10 4.16
C PRO A 257 -27.42 4.87 3.24
N ALA A 258 -27.99 3.78 3.75
CA ALA A 258 -28.24 2.60 2.95
C ALA A 258 -29.18 2.94 1.78
N GLN A 259 -28.75 2.69 0.55
CA GLN A 259 -29.44 3.06 -0.67
C GLN A 259 -29.44 1.93 -1.70
N ASN A 260 -30.39 1.96 -2.62
CA ASN A 260 -30.43 1.01 -3.73
C ASN A 260 -29.44 1.46 -4.81
N LEU A 261 -28.37 0.68 -5.00
CA LEU A 261 -27.37 0.94 -6.03
C LEU A 261 -27.87 0.49 -7.41
N LEU A 262 -28.58 -0.63 -7.47
CA LEU A 262 -29.15 -1.18 -8.70
C LEU A 262 -30.55 -1.73 -8.41
N SER A 263 -31.51 -1.43 -9.30
CA SER A 263 -32.87 -1.96 -9.24
C SER A 263 -33.28 -2.43 -10.63
N ILE A 264 -33.51 -3.74 -10.77
CA ILE A 264 -33.94 -4.34 -12.04
C ILE A 264 -35.16 -5.20 -11.71
N GLY A 265 -36.37 -4.70 -12.07
CA GLY A 265 -37.63 -5.35 -11.73
C GLY A 265 -37.82 -5.47 -10.21
N SER A 266 -38.03 -6.67 -9.72
CA SER A 266 -38.18 -6.97 -8.28
C SER A 266 -36.83 -7.16 -7.55
N TRP A 267 -35.72 -7.19 -8.29
CA TRP A 267 -34.39 -7.38 -7.71
C TRP A 267 -33.73 -6.03 -7.47
N SER A 268 -33.25 -5.82 -6.25
CA SER A 268 -32.49 -4.61 -5.89
C SER A 268 -31.26 -4.95 -5.06
N VAL A 269 -30.16 -4.31 -5.39
CA VAL A 269 -28.92 -4.36 -4.59
C VAL A 269 -28.90 -3.12 -3.70
N ARG A 270 -29.17 -3.35 -2.42
CA ARG A 270 -29.06 -2.30 -1.41
C ARG A 270 -27.66 -2.34 -0.82
N VAL A 271 -27.04 -1.18 -0.68
CA VAL A 271 -25.68 -1.03 -0.14
C VAL A 271 -25.67 0.08 0.90
N ASP A 272 -24.88 -0.12 1.95
CA ASP A 272 -24.52 0.89 2.94
C ASP A 272 -23.10 1.44 2.73
N GLY A 273 -22.61 2.26 3.68
CA GLY A 273 -21.32 2.92 3.53
C GLY A 273 -20.11 1.97 3.59
N VAL A 274 -20.19 0.87 4.35
CA VAL A 274 -19.09 -0.10 4.46
C VAL A 274 -19.03 -0.98 3.21
N GLU A 275 -20.19 -1.43 2.75
CA GLU A 275 -20.32 -2.18 1.49
C GLU A 275 -19.88 -1.33 0.30
N MET A 276 -20.26 -0.05 0.28
CA MET A 276 -19.81 0.91 -0.74
C MET A 276 -18.29 1.06 -0.76
N LEU A 277 -17.64 1.14 0.40
CA LEU A 277 -16.17 1.16 0.45
C LEU A 277 -15.56 -0.09 -0.18
N GLY A 278 -16.11 -1.27 0.12
CA GLY A 278 -15.70 -2.53 -0.49
C GLY A 278 -15.83 -2.51 -2.02
N ILE A 279 -16.96 -2.02 -2.51
CA ILE A 279 -17.25 -1.89 -3.95
C ILE A 279 -16.27 -0.90 -4.61
N LEU A 280 -16.08 0.30 -4.05
CA LEU A 280 -15.17 1.31 -4.61
C LEU A 280 -13.72 0.82 -4.69
N ARG A 281 -13.26 0.08 -3.69
CA ARG A 281 -11.93 -0.53 -3.72
C ARG A 281 -11.80 -1.60 -4.80
N ALA A 282 -12.79 -2.47 -4.89
CA ALA A 282 -12.81 -3.49 -5.93
C ALA A 282 -12.92 -2.88 -7.32
N GLU A 283 -13.78 -1.88 -7.49
CA GLU A 283 -13.92 -1.12 -8.74
C GLU A 283 -12.59 -0.50 -9.17
N ASN A 284 -11.93 0.28 -8.30
CA ASN A 284 -10.63 0.88 -8.60
C ASN A 284 -9.62 -0.18 -9.03
N THR A 285 -9.51 -1.29 -8.28
CA THR A 285 -8.56 -2.35 -8.58
C THR A 285 -8.86 -3.03 -9.93
N VAL A 286 -10.14 -3.34 -10.20
CA VAL A 286 -10.56 -3.97 -11.46
C VAL A 286 -10.35 -3.01 -12.63
N LEU A 287 -10.69 -1.74 -12.47
CA LEU A 287 -10.52 -0.71 -13.49
C LEU A 287 -9.04 -0.46 -13.79
N VAL A 288 -8.17 -0.38 -12.79
CA VAL A 288 -6.72 -0.25 -12.99
C VAL A 288 -6.22 -1.38 -13.88
N VAL A 289 -6.61 -2.62 -13.57
CA VAL A 289 -6.20 -3.80 -14.33
C VAL A 289 -6.79 -3.80 -15.75
N ALA A 290 -8.11 -3.58 -15.88
CA ALA A 290 -8.79 -3.62 -17.18
C ALA A 290 -8.35 -2.47 -18.09
N LEU A 291 -8.26 -1.26 -17.55
CA LEU A 291 -7.90 -0.08 -18.32
C LEU A 291 -6.41 0.00 -18.63
N ALA A 292 -5.51 -0.55 -17.79
CA ALA A 292 -4.08 -0.58 -18.06
C ALA A 292 -3.75 -1.26 -19.39
N LEU A 293 -4.53 -2.27 -19.80
CA LEU A 293 -4.36 -2.95 -21.08
C LEU A 293 -4.63 -2.02 -22.28
N VAL A 294 -5.60 -1.11 -22.13
CA VAL A 294 -6.03 -0.17 -23.18
C VAL A 294 -5.33 1.17 -23.06
N ALA A 295 -5.02 1.60 -21.84
CA ALA A 295 -4.40 2.88 -21.54
C ALA A 295 -3.12 3.12 -22.36
N HIS A 296 -2.27 2.09 -22.50
CA HIS A 296 -1.04 2.19 -23.28
C HIS A 296 -1.33 2.58 -24.76
N LEU A 297 -2.38 2.03 -25.35
CA LEU A 297 -2.74 2.31 -26.76
C LEU A 297 -3.29 3.73 -26.92
N VAL A 298 -4.12 4.18 -25.98
CA VAL A 298 -4.79 5.48 -26.02
C VAL A 298 -3.82 6.61 -25.62
N LEU A 299 -3.13 6.42 -24.50
CA LEU A 299 -2.30 7.47 -23.89
C LEU A 299 -0.94 7.66 -24.56
N ARG A 300 -0.47 6.74 -25.41
CA ARG A 300 0.82 6.87 -26.12
C ARG A 300 0.92 8.12 -27.00
N ARG A 301 -0.23 8.69 -27.43
CA ARG A 301 -0.30 9.90 -28.25
C ARG A 301 -0.42 11.18 -27.43
N VAL A 302 -0.64 11.06 -26.13
CA VAL A 302 -0.81 12.20 -25.22
C VAL A 302 0.56 12.58 -24.65
N PRO A 303 0.99 13.85 -24.77
CA PRO A 303 2.26 14.29 -24.21
C PRO A 303 2.34 14.04 -22.71
N ASP A 304 3.49 13.62 -22.20
CA ASP A 304 3.69 13.28 -20.78
C ASP A 304 3.34 14.43 -19.84
N ARG A 305 3.65 15.66 -20.26
CA ARG A 305 3.27 16.87 -19.53
C ARG A 305 1.74 16.98 -19.32
N VAL A 306 0.97 16.70 -20.37
CA VAL A 306 -0.50 16.73 -20.30
C VAL A 306 -1.00 15.59 -19.42
N ARG A 307 -0.41 14.40 -19.54
CA ARG A 307 -0.78 13.23 -18.72
C ARG A 307 -0.57 13.51 -17.24
N MET A 308 0.55 14.11 -16.83
CA MET A 308 0.83 14.43 -15.43
C MET A 308 -0.16 15.48 -14.88
N TYR A 309 -0.42 16.57 -15.61
CA TYR A 309 -1.33 17.61 -15.11
C TYR A 309 -2.79 17.15 -15.09
N ALA A 310 -3.26 16.59 -16.19
CA ALA A 310 -4.62 16.09 -16.28
C ALA A 310 -4.84 14.89 -15.34
N GLY A 311 -3.84 14.01 -15.25
CA GLY A 311 -3.87 12.87 -14.35
C GLY A 311 -4.00 13.30 -12.88
N ALA A 312 -3.13 14.19 -12.40
CA ALA A 312 -3.20 14.71 -11.05
C ALA A 312 -4.52 15.47 -10.79
N GLY A 313 -5.02 16.24 -11.77
CA GLY A 313 -6.29 16.95 -11.68
C GLY A 313 -7.49 16.03 -11.57
N LEU A 314 -7.62 15.04 -12.46
CA LEU A 314 -8.71 14.04 -12.43
C LEU A 314 -8.67 13.20 -11.16
N PHE A 315 -7.47 12.74 -10.77
CA PHE A 315 -7.27 11.98 -9.55
C PHE A 315 -7.75 12.75 -8.31
N THR A 316 -7.27 13.98 -8.15
CA THR A 316 -7.67 14.84 -7.03
C THR A 316 -9.16 15.15 -7.06
N ALA A 317 -9.73 15.51 -8.23
CA ALA A 317 -11.15 15.79 -8.37
C ALA A 317 -12.03 14.60 -7.99
N GLY A 318 -11.66 13.38 -8.39
CA GLY A 318 -12.36 12.16 -8.00
C GLY A 318 -12.37 11.99 -6.47
N TYR A 319 -11.22 12.16 -5.81
CA TYR A 319 -11.15 12.08 -4.34
C TYR A 319 -11.90 13.21 -3.62
N MET A 320 -11.94 14.41 -4.19
CA MET A 320 -12.77 15.50 -3.66
C MET A 320 -14.25 15.14 -3.69
N VAL A 321 -14.73 14.54 -4.78
CA VAL A 321 -16.12 14.07 -4.89
C VAL A 321 -16.39 12.92 -3.90
N LEU A 322 -15.48 11.96 -3.77
CA LEU A 322 -15.59 10.88 -2.77
C LEU A 322 -15.66 11.42 -1.33
N ALA A 323 -15.04 12.56 -1.05
CA ALA A 323 -15.07 13.17 0.27
C ALA A 323 -16.41 13.83 0.64
N VAL A 324 -17.25 14.18 -0.34
CA VAL A 324 -18.48 14.99 -0.09
C VAL A 324 -19.77 14.31 -0.53
N SER A 325 -19.75 13.41 -1.52
CA SER A 325 -20.95 12.81 -2.08
C SER A 325 -21.53 11.70 -1.20
N ASP A 326 -22.86 11.67 -1.11
CA ASP A 326 -23.65 10.64 -0.44
C ASP A 326 -24.49 9.81 -1.41
N THR A 327 -24.22 9.93 -2.71
CA THR A 327 -24.95 9.23 -3.77
C THR A 327 -24.07 8.14 -4.37
N GLY A 328 -24.47 6.89 -4.27
CA GLY A 328 -23.68 5.71 -4.68
C GLY A 328 -23.17 5.77 -6.12
N TRP A 329 -24.03 6.15 -7.07
CA TRP A 329 -23.63 6.29 -8.48
C TRP A 329 -22.61 7.39 -8.71
N VAL A 330 -22.72 8.50 -7.98
CA VAL A 330 -21.74 9.60 -8.06
C VAL A 330 -20.38 9.11 -7.54
N LEU A 331 -20.38 8.31 -6.47
CA LEU A 331 -19.15 7.72 -5.92
C LEU A 331 -18.49 6.75 -6.93
N LEU A 332 -19.27 5.90 -7.63
CA LEU A 332 -18.73 5.02 -8.68
C LEU A 332 -18.13 5.82 -9.84
N VAL A 333 -18.83 6.83 -10.33
CA VAL A 333 -18.29 7.70 -11.39
C VAL A 333 -17.03 8.42 -10.93
N ALA A 334 -16.99 8.89 -9.69
CA ALA A 334 -15.79 9.50 -9.11
C ALA A 334 -14.61 8.51 -9.02
N ALA A 335 -14.89 7.25 -8.67
CA ALA A 335 -13.88 6.19 -8.65
C ALA A 335 -13.34 5.89 -10.07
N LEU A 336 -14.20 5.87 -11.08
CA LEU A 336 -13.74 5.77 -12.47
C LEU A 336 -12.85 6.96 -12.86
N VAL A 337 -13.25 8.20 -12.53
CA VAL A 337 -12.49 9.41 -12.87
C VAL A 337 -11.12 9.42 -12.21
N LEU A 338 -11.05 9.11 -10.89
CA LEU A 338 -9.76 9.03 -10.20
C LEU A 338 -8.87 7.94 -10.77
N THR A 339 -9.43 6.78 -11.15
CA THR A 339 -8.68 5.67 -11.74
C THR A 339 -8.09 6.04 -13.10
N VAL A 340 -8.83 6.76 -13.93
CA VAL A 340 -8.30 7.32 -15.19
C VAL A 340 -7.15 8.30 -14.89
N GLY A 341 -7.31 9.16 -13.89
CA GLY A 341 -6.26 10.09 -13.45
C GLY A 341 -4.99 9.35 -12.99
N GLU A 342 -5.14 8.29 -12.21
CA GLU A 342 -4.06 7.41 -11.73
C GLU A 342 -3.28 6.79 -12.91
N LEU A 343 -4.00 6.20 -13.87
CA LEU A 343 -3.39 5.58 -15.06
C LEU A 343 -2.68 6.59 -15.97
N MET A 344 -3.08 7.84 -15.96
CA MET A 344 -2.38 8.90 -16.68
C MET A 344 -1.09 9.33 -15.97
N ASP A 345 -1.12 9.50 -14.66
CA ASP A 345 0.00 10.04 -13.87
C ASP A 345 1.08 9.00 -13.55
N VAL A 346 0.70 7.87 -12.94
CA VAL A 346 1.63 6.93 -12.30
C VAL A 346 2.73 6.43 -13.24
N PRO A 347 2.45 5.97 -14.48
CA PRO A 347 3.50 5.48 -15.36
C PRO A 347 4.51 6.56 -15.77
N VAL A 348 4.03 7.80 -16.00
CA VAL A 348 4.91 8.92 -16.39
C VAL A 348 5.76 9.35 -15.19
N ARG A 349 5.18 9.43 -14.01
CA ARG A 349 5.91 9.77 -12.79
C ARG A 349 7.00 8.74 -12.46
N GLN A 350 6.73 7.45 -12.67
CA GLN A 350 7.73 6.39 -12.49
C GLN A 350 8.85 6.46 -13.52
N ALA A 351 8.54 6.76 -14.79
CA ALA A 351 9.55 6.98 -15.82
C ALA A 351 10.42 8.20 -15.47
N LEU A 352 9.79 9.32 -15.09
CA LEU A 352 10.50 10.52 -14.65
C LEU A 352 11.43 10.25 -13.46
N LEU A 353 10.99 9.46 -12.49
CA LEU A 353 11.83 9.02 -11.36
C LEU A 353 13.05 8.24 -11.85
N ALA A 354 12.85 7.30 -12.79
CA ALA A 354 13.94 6.49 -13.33
C ALA A 354 14.99 7.33 -14.08
N ASP A 355 14.54 8.37 -14.82
CA ASP A 355 15.39 9.29 -15.54
C ASP A 355 16.16 10.26 -14.62
N MET A 356 15.57 10.63 -13.48
CA MET A 356 16.18 11.56 -12.53
C MET A 356 17.24 10.91 -11.64
N VAL A 357 17.19 9.58 -11.47
CA VAL A 357 18.04 8.87 -10.51
C VAL A 357 19.37 8.47 -11.14
N PRO A 358 20.53 9.06 -10.71
CA PRO A 358 21.84 8.71 -11.25
C PRO A 358 22.20 7.25 -10.98
N ALA A 359 22.77 6.55 -11.97
CA ALA A 359 23.12 5.13 -11.85
C ALA A 359 24.05 4.86 -10.65
N ALA A 360 25.02 5.72 -10.40
CA ALA A 360 26.00 5.60 -9.32
C ALA A 360 25.41 5.77 -7.90
N SER A 361 24.22 6.40 -7.77
CA SER A 361 23.58 6.69 -6.48
C SER A 361 22.18 6.10 -6.36
N ARG A 362 21.81 5.21 -7.28
CA ARG A 362 20.44 4.67 -7.44
C ARG A 362 19.87 4.13 -6.12
N THR A 363 20.64 3.34 -5.38
CA THR A 363 20.20 2.75 -4.12
C THR A 363 19.84 3.81 -3.08
N ARG A 364 20.62 4.89 -2.96
CA ARG A 364 20.36 5.98 -2.01
C ARG A 364 19.11 6.78 -2.36
N TYR A 365 18.93 7.12 -3.65
CA TYR A 365 17.72 7.80 -4.14
C TYR A 365 16.47 6.95 -3.91
N MET A 366 16.51 5.66 -4.25
CA MET A 366 15.39 4.76 -4.05
C MET A 366 15.07 4.52 -2.58
N ALA A 367 16.09 4.47 -1.70
CA ALA A 367 15.86 4.39 -0.25
C ALA A 367 15.08 5.60 0.27
N VAL A 368 15.45 6.81 -0.15
CA VAL A 368 14.72 8.05 0.21
C VAL A 368 13.34 8.07 -0.44
N TYR A 369 13.21 7.68 -1.71
CA TYR A 369 11.92 7.64 -2.39
C TYR A 369 10.94 6.68 -1.70
N ASN A 370 11.40 5.53 -1.23
CA ASN A 370 10.55 4.54 -0.55
C ASN A 370 10.02 5.03 0.82
N LEU A 371 10.58 6.13 1.36
CA LEU A 371 10.00 6.76 2.54
C LEU A 371 8.68 7.48 2.26
N ASN A 372 8.38 7.80 0.99
CA ASN A 372 7.15 8.51 0.61
C ASN A 372 5.89 7.81 1.11
N ILE A 373 5.83 6.48 0.95
CA ILE A 373 4.67 5.69 1.40
C ILE A 373 4.51 5.71 2.93
N ARG A 374 5.61 5.76 3.67
CA ARG A 374 5.58 5.82 5.14
C ARG A 374 5.03 7.17 5.61
N VAL A 375 5.50 8.26 5.00
CA VAL A 375 5.00 9.61 5.28
C VAL A 375 3.53 9.73 4.85
N ALA A 376 3.18 9.23 3.67
CA ALA A 376 1.82 9.24 3.16
C ALA A 376 0.83 8.49 4.07
N LEU A 377 1.24 7.33 4.62
CA LEU A 377 0.43 6.57 5.58
C LEU A 377 0.16 7.39 6.85
N VAL A 378 1.17 8.10 7.38
CA VAL A 378 1.00 8.97 8.55
C VAL A 378 0.06 10.12 8.22
N VAL A 379 0.26 10.80 7.09
CA VAL A 379 -0.63 11.91 6.64
C VAL A 379 -2.07 11.41 6.48
N ALA A 380 -2.26 10.27 5.83
CA ALA A 380 -3.59 9.70 5.60
C ALA A 380 -4.29 9.33 6.91
N SER A 381 -3.57 8.76 7.85
CA SER A 381 -4.11 8.41 9.18
C SER A 381 -4.46 9.66 9.98
N LEU A 382 -3.64 10.72 9.94
CA LEU A 382 -3.94 12.01 10.57
C LEU A 382 -5.17 12.68 9.96
N CYS A 383 -5.45 12.47 8.67
CA CYS A 383 -6.65 12.97 8.03
C CYS A 383 -7.95 12.40 8.64
N ILE A 384 -7.92 11.21 9.28
CA ILE A 384 -9.06 10.70 10.05
C ILE A 384 -9.34 11.65 11.23
N THR A 385 -8.31 11.99 12.00
CA THR A 385 -8.43 12.93 13.13
C THR A 385 -8.81 14.33 12.66
N ILE A 386 -8.21 14.83 11.59
CA ILE A 386 -8.56 16.13 10.99
C ILE A 386 -10.03 16.16 10.56
N GLY A 387 -10.52 15.06 9.98
CA GLY A 387 -11.92 14.90 9.57
C GLY A 387 -12.93 14.82 10.71
N SER A 388 -12.50 14.71 11.97
CA SER A 388 -13.40 14.88 13.11
C SER A 388 -13.74 16.36 13.39
N VAL A 389 -12.91 17.29 12.90
CA VAL A 389 -13.06 18.73 13.08
C VAL A 389 -13.54 19.41 11.80
N LEU A 390 -12.97 19.01 10.65
CA LEU A 390 -13.34 19.55 9.36
C LEU A 390 -14.61 18.88 8.81
N PRO A 391 -15.55 19.66 8.27
CA PRO A 391 -16.70 19.09 7.54
C PRO A 391 -16.22 18.44 6.23
N PRO A 392 -17.06 17.60 5.58
CA PRO A 392 -16.70 16.89 4.34
C PRO A 392 -16.16 17.81 3.23
N TRP A 393 -16.76 19.00 3.04
CA TRP A 393 -16.26 19.98 2.07
C TRP A 393 -14.90 20.57 2.46
N GLY A 394 -14.60 20.69 3.76
CA GLY A 394 -13.28 21.10 4.26
C GLY A 394 -12.20 20.06 3.94
N MET A 395 -12.53 18.78 4.07
CA MET A 395 -11.64 17.69 3.67
C MET A 395 -11.45 17.64 2.14
N ALA A 396 -12.51 17.85 1.36
CA ALA A 396 -12.38 17.99 -0.09
C ALA A 396 -11.46 19.16 -0.48
N ALA A 397 -11.61 20.31 0.18
CA ALA A 397 -10.70 21.45 -0.03
C ALA A 397 -9.24 21.13 0.32
N LEU A 398 -9.00 20.38 1.40
CA LEU A 398 -7.65 19.90 1.76
C LEU A 398 -7.05 19.03 0.65
N TYR A 399 -7.84 18.10 0.07
CA TYR A 399 -7.37 17.30 -1.08
C TYR A 399 -7.12 18.18 -2.30
N GLY A 400 -7.96 19.19 -2.54
CA GLY A 400 -7.74 20.21 -3.58
C GLY A 400 -6.40 20.93 -3.39
N VAL A 401 -6.06 21.32 -2.17
CA VAL A 401 -4.76 21.93 -1.85
C VAL A 401 -3.61 20.95 -2.14
N PHE A 402 -3.75 19.68 -1.76
CA PHE A 402 -2.73 18.65 -2.10
C PHE A 402 -2.56 18.53 -3.62
N GLY A 403 -3.67 18.47 -4.37
CA GLY A 403 -3.65 18.42 -5.83
C GLY A 403 -2.99 19.65 -6.48
N LEU A 404 -3.28 20.84 -5.98
CA LEU A 404 -2.64 22.08 -6.44
C LEU A 404 -1.13 22.08 -6.17
N VAL A 405 -0.71 21.59 -5.00
CA VAL A 405 0.72 21.46 -4.68
C VAL A 405 1.38 20.42 -5.60
N ILE A 406 0.75 19.28 -5.88
CA ILE A 406 1.25 18.28 -6.84
C ILE A 406 1.46 18.92 -8.21
N ILE A 407 0.45 19.62 -8.74
CA ILE A 407 0.53 20.29 -10.05
C ILE A 407 1.62 21.37 -10.06
N TRP A 408 1.75 22.12 -8.97
CA TRP A 408 2.80 23.12 -8.84
C TRP A 408 4.20 22.50 -8.85
N GLN A 409 4.41 21.38 -8.13
CA GLN A 409 5.68 20.66 -8.16
C GLN A 409 6.00 20.13 -9.57
N TYR A 410 5.00 19.56 -10.25
CA TYR A 410 5.19 19.11 -11.64
C TYR A 410 5.54 20.27 -12.57
N HIS A 411 4.87 21.42 -12.43
CA HIS A 411 5.21 22.61 -13.19
C HIS A 411 6.66 23.03 -13.01
N ALA A 412 7.12 23.03 -11.77
CA ALA A 412 8.50 23.42 -11.44
C ALA A 412 9.57 22.40 -11.90
N ILE A 413 9.18 21.12 -12.09
CA ILE A 413 10.07 20.08 -12.63
C ILE A 413 10.11 20.16 -14.17
N LEU A 414 8.95 20.29 -14.81
CA LEU A 414 8.80 20.19 -16.26
C LEU A 414 9.10 21.50 -17.01
N THR A 415 9.20 22.63 -16.30
CA THR A 415 9.60 23.90 -16.88
C THR A 415 11.12 24.00 -16.83
N PRO A 416 11.83 24.10 -17.99
CA PRO A 416 13.26 24.29 -17.98
C PRO A 416 13.59 25.61 -17.27
N SER A 417 14.38 25.60 -16.19
CA SER A 417 14.97 26.83 -15.71
C SER A 417 15.95 27.32 -16.78
N ALA A 418 15.99 28.63 -17.00
CA ALA A 418 16.90 29.26 -17.98
C ALA A 418 18.36 28.74 -17.87
N ALA A 419 18.80 28.45 -16.63
CA ALA A 419 20.10 27.84 -16.34
C ALA A 419 20.32 26.42 -16.95
N ARG A 420 19.24 25.59 -17.09
CA ARG A 420 19.35 24.27 -17.78
C ARG A 420 19.31 24.41 -19.29
N ALA A 421 18.66 25.43 -19.82
CA ALA A 421 18.65 25.71 -21.25
C ALA A 421 20.02 26.21 -21.75
N GLU A 422 20.79 26.88 -20.90
CA GLU A 422 22.16 27.31 -21.21
C GLU A 422 23.17 26.15 -21.15
N LEU A 423 23.06 25.25 -20.15
CA LEU A 423 23.88 24.04 -20.04
C LEU A 423 23.60 23.00 -21.14
N ALA A 424 22.41 22.97 -21.73
CA ALA A 424 22.11 22.11 -22.89
C ALA A 424 22.55 22.71 -24.23
N ARG A 425 22.98 23.97 -24.27
CA ARG A 425 23.51 24.67 -25.46
C ARG A 425 25.04 24.79 -25.47
N ALA A 426 25.66 24.49 -24.33
CA ALA A 426 27.11 24.40 -24.17
C ALA A 426 27.60 22.95 -24.27
#